data_aedfc47ec7e1f2a2fca8896644da8994
#
_entry.id   aedfc47ec7e1f2a2fca8896644da8994
#
_cell.length_a   1.000
_cell.length_b   1.000
_cell.length_c   1.000
_cell.angle_alpha   90.00
_cell.angle_beta   90.00
_cell.angle_gamma   90.00
#
_symmetry.space_group_name_H-M   'P 1'
#
loop_
_entity.id
_entity.type
_entity.pdbx_description
1 polymer ?
#
loop_
_entity_poly.entity_id
_entity_poly.type
_entity_poly.pdbx_seq_one_letter_code
_entity_poly.pdbx_strand_id
1 'polypeptide(L)'
;MGMIRHSYYQVRRQAGEGEGTGTARIAVLADLHNNVYRSDVPTLLEEIRAEHCDAVLSAGDLVVMKGGHFAMDQAILLACSLARTMPVYVANGNHETRMERLHAPEYARYERALKKGGVISLHNRSEDVTLNGVRLRVTGLELDRRYFRSKYHKDLSVKEMKALIGSAAGDRLQVLLAHHPKFFPVYARWGADLVLSGHLHGGIVRLPWLGGVVSPDPGLFPKYDHGLYEMEDARMVVSAGLGTHSINLRINNPAELVIVEITLDRGIR
;
A
#
# COMPACT_ATOMS: atom_id res chain seq x y z
N MET A 1 10.57 0.32 -24.13
CA MET A 1 9.64 -0.02 -23.07
C MET A 1 10.45 -0.17 -21.79
N GLY A 2 10.15 0.53 -20.70
CA GLY A 2 10.85 0.37 -19.43
C GLY A 2 10.34 -0.89 -18.75
N MET A 3 11.24 -1.62 -18.10
CA MET A 3 10.89 -2.84 -17.36
C MET A 3 10.39 -2.44 -15.96
N ILE A 4 9.26 -3.00 -15.52
CA ILE A 4 8.81 -2.89 -14.13
C ILE A 4 9.76 -3.76 -13.30
N ARG A 5 10.30 -3.21 -12.21
CA ARG A 5 11.15 -3.98 -11.29
C ARG A 5 10.27 -4.78 -10.35
N HIS A 6 10.53 -6.06 -10.22
CA HIS A 6 9.92 -6.89 -9.19
C HIS A 6 10.81 -6.91 -7.94
N SER A 7 10.22 -6.65 -6.78
CA SER A 7 10.90 -6.69 -5.49
C SER A 7 10.18 -7.68 -4.58
N TYR A 8 10.95 -8.59 -3.98
CA TYR A 8 10.42 -9.70 -3.19
C TYR A 8 10.83 -9.53 -1.73
N TYR A 9 9.85 -9.57 -0.83
CA TYR A 9 10.05 -9.51 0.62
C TYR A 9 9.44 -10.74 1.29
N GLN A 10 10.14 -11.28 2.27
CA GLN A 10 9.68 -12.42 3.06
C GLN A 10 9.43 -11.99 4.51
N VAL A 11 8.24 -12.33 5.01
CA VAL A 11 7.83 -12.18 6.40
C VAL A 11 7.63 -13.57 6.97
N ARG A 12 8.59 -14.04 7.76
CA ARG A 12 8.53 -15.38 8.40
C ARG A 12 8.49 -15.21 9.90
N ARG A 13 7.56 -15.89 10.55
CA ARG A 13 7.51 -16.03 12.01
C ARG A 13 6.74 -17.26 12.46
N GLN A 14 6.85 -17.59 13.73
CA GLN A 14 5.99 -18.59 14.32
C GLN A 14 4.55 -18.10 14.37
N ALA A 15 3.61 -18.98 14.04
CA ALA A 15 2.20 -18.70 14.17
C ALA A 15 1.81 -18.53 15.64
N GLY A 16 1.12 -17.43 15.94
CA GLY A 16 0.44 -17.25 17.21
C GLY A 16 -0.85 -18.09 17.28
N GLU A 17 -1.48 -18.08 18.47
CA GLU A 17 -2.75 -18.77 18.65
C GLU A 17 -3.83 -18.19 17.71
N GLY A 18 -4.47 -19.06 16.95
CA GLY A 18 -5.53 -18.67 16.04
C GLY A 18 -5.10 -18.14 14.65
N GLU A 19 -3.82 -17.88 14.39
CA GLU A 19 -3.35 -17.30 13.12
C GLU A 19 -3.31 -18.28 11.94
N GLY A 20 -3.36 -19.59 12.22
CA GLY A 20 -3.19 -20.60 11.18
C GLY A 20 -1.72 -20.79 10.79
N THR A 21 -1.47 -21.69 9.87
CA THR A 21 -0.13 -21.95 9.30
C THR A 21 -0.22 -22.09 7.79
N GLY A 22 0.83 -21.67 7.10
CA GLY A 22 0.89 -21.71 5.64
C GLY A 22 1.74 -20.60 5.06
N THR A 23 1.64 -20.41 3.75
CA THR A 23 2.33 -19.34 3.04
C THR A 23 1.36 -18.59 2.15
N ALA A 24 1.19 -17.31 2.39
CA ALA A 24 0.39 -16.40 1.58
C ALA A 24 1.31 -15.49 0.74
N ARG A 25 1.05 -15.40 -0.56
CA ARG A 25 1.80 -14.58 -1.51
C ARG A 25 0.93 -13.40 -1.97
N ILE A 26 1.39 -12.19 -1.79
CA ILE A 26 0.60 -10.97 -1.94
C ILE A 26 1.30 -10.01 -2.91
N ALA A 27 0.58 -9.56 -3.94
CA ALA A 27 1.03 -8.42 -4.75
C ALA A 27 0.62 -7.11 -4.07
N VAL A 28 1.57 -6.19 -3.94
CA VAL A 28 1.35 -4.88 -3.32
C VAL A 28 1.41 -3.79 -4.38
N LEU A 29 0.33 -3.01 -4.45
CA LEU A 29 0.23 -1.84 -5.33
C LEU A 29 0.29 -0.56 -4.49
N ALA A 30 1.02 0.43 -4.98
CA ALA A 30 1.00 1.78 -4.44
C ALA A 30 1.33 2.78 -5.54
N ASP A 31 0.86 4.01 -5.37
CA ASP A 31 1.29 5.16 -6.18
C ASP A 31 1.19 4.90 -7.69
N LEU A 32 0.08 4.32 -8.15
CA LEU A 32 -0.18 4.11 -9.58
C LEU A 32 -0.42 5.45 -10.30
N HIS A 33 -1.10 6.39 -9.62
CA HIS A 33 -1.47 7.69 -10.18
C HIS A 33 -2.09 7.60 -11.57
N ASN A 34 -2.97 6.60 -11.76
CA ASN A 34 -3.68 6.33 -13.02
C ASN A 34 -2.76 6.04 -14.23
N ASN A 35 -1.49 5.72 -14.01
CA ASN A 35 -0.55 5.33 -15.07
C ASN A 35 0.55 4.40 -14.54
N VAL A 36 1.15 3.62 -15.41
CA VAL A 36 2.35 2.82 -15.11
C VAL A 36 3.55 3.50 -15.78
N TYR A 37 4.57 3.85 -14.99
CA TYR A 37 5.74 4.57 -15.51
C TYR A 37 6.50 3.72 -16.55
N ARG A 38 6.58 4.23 -17.78
CA ARG A 38 7.22 3.59 -18.95
C ARG A 38 6.64 2.21 -19.30
N SER A 39 5.40 1.91 -18.88
CA SER A 39 4.66 0.69 -19.19
C SER A 39 3.18 1.02 -19.33
N ASP A 40 2.31 0.01 -19.31
CA ASP A 40 0.87 0.16 -19.33
C ASP A 40 0.17 -0.82 -18.39
N VAL A 41 -1.13 -0.64 -18.20
CA VAL A 41 -1.94 -1.50 -17.32
C VAL A 41 -2.05 -2.94 -17.85
N PRO A 42 -2.24 -3.20 -19.16
CA PRO A 42 -2.22 -4.57 -19.68
C PRO A 42 -0.94 -5.34 -19.33
N THR A 43 0.23 -4.74 -19.56
CA THR A 43 1.53 -5.34 -19.20
C THR A 43 1.62 -5.63 -17.70
N LEU A 44 1.25 -4.65 -16.85
CA LEU A 44 1.24 -4.84 -15.41
C LEU A 44 0.29 -5.96 -14.95
N LEU A 45 -0.87 -6.09 -15.58
CA LEU A 45 -1.81 -7.18 -15.30
C LEU A 45 -1.21 -8.55 -15.60
N GLU A 46 -0.51 -8.69 -16.72
CA GLU A 46 0.19 -9.94 -17.08
C GLU A 46 1.31 -10.25 -16.07
N GLU A 47 2.11 -9.27 -15.70
CA GLU A 47 3.17 -9.43 -14.71
C GLU A 47 2.64 -9.84 -13.34
N ILE A 48 1.55 -9.21 -12.84
CA ILE A 48 0.93 -9.59 -11.56
C ILE A 48 0.36 -11.02 -11.61
N ARG A 49 -0.28 -11.40 -12.73
CA ARG A 49 -0.81 -12.76 -12.89
C ARG A 49 0.29 -13.83 -12.93
N ALA A 50 1.42 -13.53 -13.56
CA ALA A 50 2.57 -14.42 -13.61
C ALA A 50 3.20 -14.68 -12.24
N GLU A 51 2.99 -13.78 -11.27
CA GLU A 51 3.46 -13.95 -9.89
C GLU A 51 2.63 -14.94 -9.06
N HIS A 52 1.48 -15.40 -9.57
CA HIS A 52 0.61 -16.36 -8.88
C HIS A 52 0.27 -15.98 -7.44
N CYS A 53 -0.06 -14.70 -7.23
CA CYS A 53 -0.40 -14.19 -5.90
C CYS A 53 -1.80 -14.65 -5.46
N ASP A 54 -1.98 -14.80 -4.15
CA ASP A 54 -3.24 -15.18 -3.51
C ASP A 54 -4.19 -14.00 -3.33
N ALA A 55 -3.63 -12.78 -3.26
CA ALA A 55 -4.38 -11.54 -3.14
C ALA A 55 -3.56 -10.34 -3.64
N VAL A 56 -4.28 -9.23 -3.89
CA VAL A 56 -3.68 -7.92 -4.16
C VAL A 56 -4.07 -6.96 -3.04
N LEU A 57 -3.08 -6.28 -2.45
CA LEU A 57 -3.27 -5.24 -1.45
C LEU A 57 -2.75 -3.90 -1.99
N SER A 58 -3.59 -2.87 -1.99
CA SER A 58 -3.18 -1.54 -2.42
C SER A 58 -3.05 -0.59 -1.24
N ALA A 59 -1.88 0.02 -1.11
CA ALA A 59 -1.57 0.99 -0.07
C ALA A 59 -1.96 2.44 -0.44
N GLY A 60 -2.75 2.64 -1.53
CA GLY A 60 -3.30 3.93 -1.91
C GLY A 60 -2.60 4.64 -3.07
N ASP A 61 -3.12 5.80 -3.42
CA ASP A 61 -2.74 6.64 -4.55
C ASP A 61 -2.80 5.90 -5.90
N LEU A 62 -3.86 5.11 -6.10
CA LEU A 62 -4.18 4.50 -7.40
C LEU A 62 -4.64 5.55 -8.40
N VAL A 63 -5.41 6.55 -7.95
CA VAL A 63 -5.90 7.66 -8.78
C VAL A 63 -4.94 8.85 -8.77
N VAL A 64 -5.11 9.79 -9.69
CA VAL A 64 -4.45 11.09 -9.62
C VAL A 64 -5.47 12.19 -9.34
N MET A 65 -5.12 13.10 -8.42
CA MET A 65 -5.86 14.31 -8.13
C MET A 65 -4.89 15.49 -7.99
N LYS A 66 -4.77 16.32 -9.04
CA LYS A 66 -3.80 17.42 -9.07
C LYS A 66 -4.37 18.63 -9.83
N GLY A 67 -4.23 19.84 -9.23
CA GLY A 67 -4.58 21.10 -9.91
C GLY A 67 -6.04 21.20 -10.36
N GLY A 68 -6.97 20.51 -9.70
CA GLY A 68 -8.37 20.42 -10.12
C GLY A 68 -8.66 19.33 -11.18
N HIS A 69 -7.62 18.69 -11.72
CA HIS A 69 -7.75 17.54 -12.62
C HIS A 69 -7.70 16.22 -11.82
N PHE A 70 -8.49 15.26 -12.26
CA PHE A 70 -8.47 13.89 -11.73
C PHE A 70 -8.47 12.88 -12.86
N ALA A 71 -7.88 11.72 -12.63
CA ALA A 71 -7.96 10.57 -13.52
C ALA A 71 -7.99 9.27 -12.69
N MET A 72 -8.83 8.32 -13.10
CA MET A 72 -9.09 7.09 -12.36
C MET A 72 -9.36 5.88 -13.26
N ASP A 73 -9.42 6.04 -14.58
CA ASP A 73 -9.88 4.98 -15.47
C ASP A 73 -8.91 3.79 -15.52
N GLN A 74 -7.60 4.05 -15.51
CA GLN A 74 -6.59 2.99 -15.48
C GLN A 74 -6.54 2.30 -14.12
N ALA A 75 -6.76 3.04 -13.01
CA ALA A 75 -6.88 2.48 -11.68
C ALA A 75 -8.07 1.51 -11.57
N ILE A 76 -9.24 1.92 -12.08
CA ILE A 76 -10.44 1.09 -12.14
C ILE A 76 -10.19 -0.15 -13.01
N LEU A 77 -9.60 0.04 -14.20
CA LEU A 77 -9.29 -1.06 -15.12
C LEU A 77 -8.41 -2.10 -14.45
N LEU A 78 -7.31 -1.68 -13.82
CA LEU A 78 -6.37 -2.56 -13.12
C LEU A 78 -7.05 -3.32 -11.99
N ALA A 79 -7.63 -2.59 -11.03
CA ALA A 79 -8.21 -3.19 -9.82
C ALA A 79 -9.36 -4.15 -10.14
N CYS A 80 -10.29 -3.75 -11.02
CA CYS A 80 -11.42 -4.61 -11.42
C CYS A 80 -10.99 -5.81 -12.26
N SER A 81 -9.92 -5.69 -13.07
CA SER A 81 -9.41 -6.83 -13.84
C SER A 81 -8.72 -7.86 -12.96
N LEU A 82 -8.02 -7.44 -11.91
CA LEU A 82 -7.42 -8.32 -10.90
C LEU A 82 -8.49 -8.98 -10.03
N ALA A 83 -9.52 -8.25 -9.64
CA ALA A 83 -10.61 -8.76 -8.80
C ALA A 83 -11.42 -9.90 -9.44
N ARG A 84 -11.26 -10.13 -10.75
CA ARG A 84 -11.84 -11.30 -11.44
C ARG A 84 -11.13 -12.62 -11.15
N THR A 85 -9.90 -12.57 -10.67
CA THR A 85 -9.04 -13.76 -10.50
C THR A 85 -8.57 -13.97 -9.06
N MET A 86 -8.53 -12.91 -8.25
CA MET A 86 -8.09 -12.96 -6.85
C MET A 86 -8.70 -11.83 -6.02
N PRO A 87 -8.79 -11.95 -4.70
CA PRO A 87 -9.24 -10.84 -3.83
C PRO A 87 -8.35 -9.60 -3.99
N VAL A 88 -8.99 -8.43 -4.10
CA VAL A 88 -8.31 -7.14 -4.19
C VAL A 88 -8.83 -6.21 -3.08
N TYR A 89 -7.93 -5.75 -2.23
CA TYR A 89 -8.21 -4.82 -1.14
C TYR A 89 -7.51 -3.49 -1.41
N VAL A 90 -8.24 -2.39 -1.28
CA VAL A 90 -7.71 -1.05 -1.59
C VAL A 90 -7.92 -0.13 -0.38
N ALA A 91 -6.85 0.48 0.10
CA ALA A 91 -6.90 1.62 1.02
C ALA A 91 -6.72 2.93 0.24
N ASN A 92 -7.23 4.03 0.78
CA ASN A 92 -7.01 5.35 0.22
C ASN A 92 -5.62 5.90 0.57
N GLY A 93 -4.99 6.55 -0.42
CA GLY A 93 -3.89 7.48 -0.20
C GLY A 93 -4.38 8.93 -0.12
N ASN A 94 -3.46 9.86 -0.22
CA ASN A 94 -3.81 11.29 -0.14
C ASN A 94 -4.50 11.81 -1.42
N HIS A 95 -4.35 11.15 -2.55
CA HIS A 95 -5.03 11.52 -3.79
C HIS A 95 -6.51 11.14 -3.74
N GLU A 96 -6.86 9.95 -3.29
CA GLU A 96 -8.25 9.52 -3.08
C GLU A 96 -8.93 10.39 -2.02
N THR A 97 -8.33 10.59 -0.86
CA THR A 97 -8.86 11.46 0.22
C THR A 97 -9.07 12.91 -0.26
N ARG A 98 -8.16 13.40 -1.10
CA ARG A 98 -8.31 14.73 -1.70
C ARG A 98 -9.45 14.77 -2.70
N MET A 99 -9.61 13.72 -3.53
CA MET A 99 -10.68 13.59 -4.51
C MET A 99 -12.03 13.51 -3.81
N GLU A 100 -12.16 12.71 -2.77
CA GLU A 100 -13.39 12.63 -1.94
C GLU A 100 -13.81 14.01 -1.44
N ARG A 101 -12.86 14.78 -0.91
CA ARG A 101 -13.14 16.09 -0.34
C ARG A 101 -13.50 17.16 -1.36
N LEU A 102 -12.88 17.15 -2.55
CA LEU A 102 -12.98 18.23 -3.55
C LEU A 102 -13.89 17.87 -4.73
N HIS A 103 -14.08 16.57 -5.00
CA HIS A 103 -14.82 16.03 -6.13
C HIS A 103 -15.61 14.79 -5.68
N ALA A 104 -16.46 14.97 -4.65
CA ALA A 104 -17.23 13.87 -4.05
C ALA A 104 -18.09 13.06 -5.04
N PRO A 105 -18.73 13.66 -6.08
CA PRO A 105 -19.47 12.88 -7.06
C PRO A 105 -18.59 11.92 -7.88
N GLU A 106 -17.39 12.37 -8.27
CA GLU A 106 -16.42 11.60 -9.02
C GLU A 106 -15.79 10.50 -8.16
N TYR A 107 -15.48 10.83 -6.90
CA TYR A 107 -15.03 9.85 -5.94
C TYR A 107 -16.09 8.77 -5.70
N ALA A 108 -17.34 9.16 -5.54
CA ALA A 108 -18.44 8.20 -5.43
C ALA A 108 -18.63 7.35 -6.71
N ARG A 109 -18.29 7.88 -7.90
CA ARG A 109 -18.26 7.10 -9.16
C ARG A 109 -17.13 6.07 -9.13
N TYR A 110 -15.94 6.46 -8.67
CA TYR A 110 -14.79 5.58 -8.49
C TYR A 110 -15.13 4.42 -7.56
N GLU A 111 -15.63 4.70 -6.36
CA GLU A 111 -16.02 3.69 -5.37
C GLU A 111 -17.11 2.74 -5.89
N ARG A 112 -18.13 3.26 -6.59
CA ARG A 112 -19.15 2.40 -7.22
C ARG A 112 -18.57 1.49 -8.28
N ALA A 113 -17.60 1.96 -9.06
CA ALA A 113 -16.93 1.15 -10.09
C ALA A 113 -16.11 0.03 -9.45
N LEU A 114 -15.31 0.33 -8.43
CA LEU A 114 -14.54 -0.65 -7.65
C LEU A 114 -15.45 -1.71 -7.05
N LYS A 115 -16.50 -1.30 -6.33
CA LYS A 115 -17.47 -2.21 -5.70
C LYS A 115 -18.16 -3.11 -6.74
N LYS A 116 -18.59 -2.55 -7.87
CA LYS A 116 -19.19 -3.32 -8.98
C LYS A 116 -18.21 -4.32 -9.58
N GLY A 117 -16.92 -3.97 -9.63
CA GLY A 117 -15.84 -4.82 -10.10
C GLY A 117 -15.38 -5.89 -9.12
N GLY A 118 -15.95 -5.96 -7.90
CA GLY A 118 -15.59 -6.93 -6.88
C GLY A 118 -14.40 -6.52 -6.00
N VAL A 119 -13.94 -5.29 -6.10
CA VAL A 119 -12.86 -4.75 -5.26
C VAL A 119 -13.38 -4.35 -3.89
N ILE A 120 -12.60 -4.61 -2.85
CA ILE A 120 -12.95 -4.32 -1.46
C ILE A 120 -12.19 -3.06 -1.01
N SER A 121 -12.92 -1.94 -0.86
CA SER A 121 -12.37 -0.69 -0.36
C SER A 121 -12.34 -0.69 1.17
N LEU A 122 -11.19 -0.34 1.76
CA LEU A 122 -10.94 -0.34 3.20
C LEU A 122 -10.78 1.10 3.72
N HIS A 123 -11.91 1.82 3.90
CA HIS A 123 -11.92 3.18 4.45
C HIS A 123 -12.03 3.12 5.98
N ASN A 124 -10.91 3.21 6.68
CA ASN A 124 -10.82 3.07 8.14
C ASN A 124 -11.58 1.84 8.65
N ARG A 125 -11.48 0.73 7.93
CA ARG A 125 -12.11 -0.53 8.29
C ARG A 125 -11.19 -1.72 8.03
N SER A 126 -11.56 -2.85 8.61
CA SER A 126 -10.82 -4.11 8.50
C SER A 126 -11.67 -5.18 7.83
N GLU A 127 -11.01 -6.10 7.13
CA GLU A 127 -11.56 -7.34 6.62
C GLU A 127 -10.69 -8.52 7.06
N ASP A 128 -11.35 -9.60 7.42
CA ASP A 128 -10.70 -10.86 7.79
C ASP A 128 -10.64 -11.76 6.57
N VAL A 129 -9.46 -12.28 6.26
CA VAL A 129 -9.23 -13.18 5.14
C VAL A 129 -8.32 -14.33 5.52
N THR A 130 -8.55 -15.48 4.94
CA THR A 130 -7.63 -16.62 5.04
C THR A 130 -7.05 -16.92 3.67
N LEU A 131 -5.73 -16.82 3.55
CA LEU A 131 -4.98 -17.09 2.33
C LEU A 131 -4.04 -18.27 2.59
N ASN A 132 -4.24 -19.38 1.90
CA ASN A 132 -3.43 -20.59 2.04
C ASN A 132 -3.14 -21.01 3.50
N GLY A 133 -4.16 -20.95 4.35
CA GLY A 133 -4.08 -21.32 5.76
C GLY A 133 -3.60 -20.20 6.70
N VAL A 134 -3.07 -19.11 6.18
CA VAL A 134 -2.68 -17.92 6.98
C VAL A 134 -3.92 -17.05 7.21
N ARG A 135 -4.26 -16.80 8.47
CA ARG A 135 -5.38 -15.93 8.86
C ARG A 135 -4.88 -14.50 9.04
N LEU A 136 -5.38 -13.60 8.20
CA LEU A 136 -5.01 -12.19 8.17
C LEU A 136 -6.19 -11.31 8.57
N ARG A 137 -5.91 -10.19 9.21
CA ARG A 137 -6.79 -9.02 9.22
C ARG A 137 -6.13 -7.92 8.42
N VAL A 138 -6.75 -7.56 7.30
CA VAL A 138 -6.30 -6.45 6.45
C VAL A 138 -7.06 -5.20 6.86
N THR A 139 -6.35 -4.19 7.31
CA THR A 139 -6.91 -2.92 7.79
C THR A 139 -6.42 -1.78 6.91
N GLY A 140 -7.33 -0.99 6.34
CA GLY A 140 -6.99 0.26 5.66
C GLY A 140 -7.02 1.43 6.64
N LEU A 141 -5.92 2.18 6.74
CA LEU A 141 -5.84 3.42 7.52
C LEU A 141 -5.86 4.62 6.57
N GLU A 142 -6.90 5.41 6.67
CA GLU A 142 -7.03 6.68 5.97
C GLU A 142 -6.75 7.84 6.90
N LEU A 143 -5.77 8.66 6.54
CA LEU A 143 -5.36 9.83 7.31
C LEU A 143 -5.81 11.12 6.63
N ASP A 144 -6.25 12.07 7.44
CA ASP A 144 -6.62 13.42 7.01
C ASP A 144 -5.39 14.15 6.41
N ARG A 145 -5.65 15.10 5.50
CA ARG A 145 -4.65 15.96 4.86
C ARG A 145 -3.62 16.56 5.83
N ARG A 146 -3.97 16.80 7.09
CA ARG A 146 -3.06 17.38 8.10
C ARG A 146 -1.84 16.51 8.36
N TYR A 147 -1.93 15.22 8.17
CA TYR A 147 -0.82 14.28 8.35
C TYR A 147 0.15 14.25 7.16
N PHE A 148 -0.27 14.75 5.99
CA PHE A 148 0.53 14.83 4.76
C PHE A 148 1.16 16.21 4.51
N ARG A 149 0.96 17.18 5.39
CA ARG A 149 1.49 18.54 5.23
C ARG A 149 2.54 18.85 6.26
N SER A 150 3.76 19.15 5.80
CA SER A 150 4.86 19.58 6.66
C SER A 150 4.54 20.84 7.47
N LYS A 151 3.72 21.75 6.92
CA LYS A 151 3.35 23.00 7.59
C LYS A 151 2.61 22.80 8.92
N TYR A 152 1.91 21.69 9.11
CA TYR A 152 1.09 21.43 10.29
C TYR A 152 1.74 20.50 11.30
N HIS A 153 2.84 19.81 10.93
CA HIS A 153 3.60 18.88 11.79
C HIS A 153 2.74 18.05 12.74
N LYS A 154 1.56 17.62 12.25
CA LYS A 154 0.68 16.82 13.08
C LYS A 154 1.27 15.40 13.20
N ASP A 155 1.54 15.01 14.44
CA ASP A 155 1.91 13.65 14.76
C ASP A 155 0.67 12.79 14.97
N LEU A 156 0.78 11.52 14.59
CA LEU A 156 -0.22 10.50 14.83
C LEU A 156 0.03 9.85 16.19
N SER A 157 -1.04 9.56 16.94
CA SER A 157 -0.98 8.80 18.18
C SER A 157 -1.71 7.46 18.05
N VAL A 158 -1.34 6.49 18.89
CA VAL A 158 -2.05 5.20 18.97
C VAL A 158 -3.52 5.40 19.36
N LYS A 159 -3.82 6.40 20.19
CA LYS A 159 -5.20 6.76 20.57
C LYS A 159 -6.02 7.20 19.35
N GLU A 160 -5.44 8.04 18.48
CA GLU A 160 -6.10 8.47 17.24
C GLU A 160 -6.28 7.30 16.27
N MET A 161 -5.27 6.43 16.12
CA MET A 161 -5.42 5.20 15.33
C MET A 161 -6.57 4.33 15.82
N LYS A 162 -6.62 4.07 17.15
CA LYS A 162 -7.72 3.27 17.73
C LYS A 162 -9.10 3.93 17.53
N ALA A 163 -9.16 5.24 17.50
CA ALA A 163 -10.42 5.96 17.21
C ALA A 163 -10.82 5.82 15.73
N LEU A 164 -9.87 5.70 14.81
CA LEU A 164 -10.13 5.56 13.37
C LEU A 164 -10.43 4.12 12.96
N ILE A 165 -9.62 3.17 13.41
CA ILE A 165 -9.62 1.79 12.91
C ILE A 165 -9.82 0.72 13.98
N GLY A 166 -10.09 1.10 15.23
CA GLY A 166 -10.23 0.17 16.35
C GLY A 166 -8.91 -0.36 16.88
N SER A 167 -8.96 -1.37 17.73
CA SER A 167 -7.77 -2.07 18.24
C SER A 167 -7.35 -3.19 17.30
N ALA A 168 -6.06 -3.50 17.27
CA ALA A 168 -5.56 -4.69 16.60
C ALA A 168 -6.17 -5.95 17.24
N ALA A 169 -6.44 -6.98 16.43
CA ALA A 169 -6.90 -8.27 16.93
C ALA A 169 -5.69 -9.14 17.29
N GLY A 170 -5.83 -9.98 18.33
CA GLY A 170 -4.74 -10.81 18.80
C GLY A 170 -4.73 -12.24 18.26
N ASP A 171 -5.70 -12.62 17.41
CA ASP A 171 -5.92 -13.99 16.95
C ASP A 171 -5.59 -14.22 15.48
N ARG A 172 -5.00 -13.23 14.82
CA ARG A 172 -4.61 -13.26 13.41
C ARG A 172 -3.55 -12.21 13.11
N LEU A 173 -2.77 -12.42 12.04
CA LEU A 173 -1.74 -11.50 11.63
C LEU A 173 -2.35 -10.18 11.14
N GLN A 174 -1.87 -9.06 11.68
CA GLN A 174 -2.37 -7.72 11.37
C GLN A 174 -1.61 -7.12 10.19
N VAL A 175 -2.25 -7.03 9.03
CA VAL A 175 -1.72 -6.31 7.85
C VAL A 175 -2.36 -4.93 7.80
N LEU A 176 -1.55 -3.89 7.91
CA LEU A 176 -1.98 -2.50 7.85
C LEU A 176 -1.61 -1.87 6.50
N LEU A 177 -2.62 -1.42 5.76
CA LEU A 177 -2.44 -0.59 4.57
C LEU A 177 -2.44 0.88 5.03
N ALA A 178 -1.26 1.47 5.12
CA ALA A 178 -1.08 2.85 5.59
C ALA A 178 -0.20 3.60 4.59
N HIS A 179 -0.80 4.47 3.79
CA HIS A 179 -0.13 5.10 2.67
C HIS A 179 1.16 5.85 3.07
N HIS A 180 1.15 6.57 4.21
CA HIS A 180 2.29 7.38 4.65
C HIS A 180 3.24 6.61 5.61
N PRO A 181 4.49 6.30 5.23
CA PRO A 181 5.40 5.49 6.03
C PRO A 181 5.96 6.19 7.28
N LYS A 182 5.86 7.52 7.37
CA LYS A 182 6.42 8.34 8.46
C LYS A 182 6.02 7.84 9.85
N PHE A 183 4.81 7.34 10.00
CA PHE A 183 4.23 6.98 11.29
C PHE A 183 4.46 5.50 11.67
N PHE A 184 5.42 4.83 11.05
CA PHE A 184 5.73 3.42 11.34
C PHE A 184 5.89 3.12 12.85
N PRO A 185 6.55 3.96 13.68
CA PRO A 185 6.60 3.70 15.12
C PRO A 185 5.23 3.69 15.82
N VAL A 186 4.25 4.39 15.25
CA VAL A 186 2.88 4.39 15.80
C VAL A 186 2.12 3.16 15.32
N TYR A 187 2.32 2.76 14.08
CA TYR A 187 1.73 1.55 13.50
C TYR A 187 2.17 0.28 14.24
N ALA A 188 3.48 0.18 14.54
CA ALA A 188 4.04 -0.91 15.35
C ALA A 188 3.41 -0.95 16.74
N ARG A 189 3.37 0.18 17.45
CA ARG A 189 2.73 0.27 18.78
C ARG A 189 1.22 0.06 18.78
N TRP A 190 0.54 0.28 17.65
CA TRP A 190 -0.88 -0.08 17.50
C TRP A 190 -1.07 -1.59 17.45
N GLY A 191 -0.07 -2.33 16.97
CA GLY A 191 -0.06 -3.78 16.85
C GLY A 191 -0.11 -4.29 15.40
N ALA A 192 0.41 -3.52 14.44
CA ALA A 192 0.60 -4.03 13.08
C ALA A 192 1.78 -5.00 13.04
N ASP A 193 1.59 -6.20 12.48
CA ASP A 193 2.66 -7.16 12.19
C ASP A 193 3.36 -6.81 10.87
N LEU A 194 2.56 -6.43 9.86
CA LEU A 194 3.04 -6.00 8.56
C LEU A 194 2.35 -4.69 8.16
N VAL A 195 3.13 -3.70 7.79
CA VAL A 195 2.65 -2.42 7.22
C VAL A 195 3.04 -2.36 5.75
N LEU A 196 2.10 -2.01 4.89
CA LEU A 196 2.33 -1.76 3.48
C LEU A 196 2.10 -0.28 3.20
N SER A 197 3.11 0.40 2.64
CA SER A 197 3.12 1.85 2.44
C SER A 197 3.63 2.24 1.05
N GLY A 198 3.33 3.47 0.65
CA GLY A 198 3.82 4.11 -0.57
C GLY A 198 4.23 5.56 -0.30
N HIS A 199 3.63 6.51 -1.04
CA HIS A 199 3.69 7.96 -0.87
C HIS A 199 5.01 8.63 -1.28
N LEU A 200 6.16 8.05 -0.95
CA LEU A 200 7.47 8.69 -1.17
C LEU A 200 8.08 8.35 -2.53
N HIS A 201 7.44 7.46 -3.29
CA HIS A 201 7.87 7.02 -4.63
C HIS A 201 9.33 6.54 -4.70
N GLY A 202 9.90 6.09 -3.58
CA GLY A 202 11.31 5.77 -3.51
C GLY A 202 12.26 6.97 -3.72
N GLY A 203 11.70 8.18 -3.78
CA GLY A 203 12.37 9.42 -4.19
C GLY A 203 12.38 9.62 -5.72
N ILE A 204 12.23 10.87 -6.19
CA ILE A 204 12.30 11.20 -7.64
C ILE A 204 13.66 10.83 -8.23
N VAL A 205 14.72 11.05 -7.44
CA VAL A 205 16.11 10.70 -7.76
C VAL A 205 16.63 9.78 -6.67
N ARG A 206 17.12 8.61 -7.06
CA ARG A 206 17.84 7.70 -6.16
C ARG A 206 19.32 7.71 -6.48
N LEU A 207 20.14 7.90 -5.46
CA LEU A 207 21.58 7.77 -5.58
C LEU A 207 22.04 6.42 -5.01
N PRO A 208 23.02 5.75 -5.66
CA PRO A 208 23.65 4.57 -5.09
C PRO A 208 24.14 4.90 -3.66
N TRP A 209 23.90 4.01 -2.71
CA TRP A 209 24.33 4.11 -1.29
C TRP A 209 23.58 5.15 -0.44
N LEU A 210 22.98 6.20 -1.03
CA LEU A 210 22.29 7.29 -0.31
C LEU A 210 20.76 7.17 -0.31
N GLY A 211 20.19 6.29 -1.16
CA GLY A 211 18.74 6.13 -1.27
C GLY A 211 18.04 7.27 -2.01
N GLY A 212 16.78 7.53 -1.68
CA GLY A 212 15.97 8.60 -2.25
C GLY A 212 16.42 9.98 -1.74
N VAL A 213 16.75 10.88 -2.65
CA VAL A 213 17.24 12.23 -2.29
C VAL A 213 16.09 13.22 -2.16
N VAL A 214 15.12 13.17 -3.09
CA VAL A 214 13.98 14.10 -3.15
C VAL A 214 12.70 13.29 -3.16
N SER A 215 11.80 13.58 -2.25
CA SER A 215 10.47 12.95 -2.18
C SER A 215 9.37 14.00 -2.36
N PRO A 216 8.10 13.58 -2.54
CA PRO A 216 6.94 14.47 -2.52
C PRO A 216 6.79 15.24 -1.21
N ASP A 217 7.25 14.68 -0.11
CA ASP A 217 7.32 15.36 1.18
C ASP A 217 8.46 16.37 1.19
N PRO A 218 8.26 17.53 1.83
CA PRO A 218 9.34 18.51 2.01
C PRO A 218 10.45 17.95 2.89
N GLY A 219 11.66 17.94 2.35
CA GLY A 219 12.86 17.44 3.02
C GLY A 219 13.72 16.61 2.09
N LEU A 220 14.98 16.49 2.45
CA LEU A 220 15.93 15.61 1.77
C LEU A 220 16.14 14.37 2.63
N PHE A 221 16.37 13.23 1.97
CA PHE A 221 16.69 11.95 2.61
C PHE A 221 15.62 11.47 3.61
N PRO A 222 14.39 11.16 3.16
CA PRO A 222 13.35 10.63 4.03
C PRO A 222 13.78 9.32 4.69
N LYS A 223 13.49 9.16 5.98
CA LYS A 223 13.89 8.00 6.79
C LYS A 223 13.39 6.66 6.21
N TYR A 224 12.19 6.65 5.64
CA TYR A 224 11.52 5.45 5.15
C TYR A 224 11.19 5.60 3.65
N ASP A 225 12.22 5.70 2.81
CA ASP A 225 12.06 6.03 1.39
C ASP A 225 11.60 4.85 0.53
N HIS A 226 12.10 3.64 0.79
CA HIS A 226 11.82 2.44 0.01
C HIS A 226 12.43 1.20 0.65
N GLY A 227 11.75 0.07 0.53
CA GLY A 227 12.26 -1.23 0.98
C GLY A 227 11.64 -1.72 2.29
N LEU A 228 12.31 -2.67 2.93
CA LEU A 228 11.87 -3.29 4.17
C LEU A 228 12.48 -2.58 5.38
N TYR A 229 11.63 -2.27 6.34
CA TYR A 229 12.02 -1.71 7.65
C TYR A 229 11.46 -2.60 8.76
N GLU A 230 12.21 -2.74 9.83
CA GLU A 230 11.84 -3.55 11.01
C GLU A 230 11.87 -2.69 12.27
N MET A 231 10.93 -2.92 13.15
CA MET A 231 10.85 -2.29 14.47
C MET A 231 10.16 -3.25 15.43
N GLU A 232 10.90 -3.77 16.41
CA GLU A 232 10.42 -4.85 17.28
C GLU A 232 9.91 -6.03 16.44
N ASP A 233 8.67 -6.46 16.61
CA ASP A 233 8.06 -7.54 15.85
C ASP A 233 7.37 -7.06 14.55
N ALA A 234 7.26 -5.75 14.38
CA ALA A 234 6.60 -5.15 13.21
C ALA A 234 7.55 -4.99 12.03
N ARG A 235 7.03 -5.23 10.82
CA ARG A 235 7.70 -4.99 9.55
C ARG A 235 6.93 -4.00 8.72
N MET A 236 7.63 -3.16 7.98
CA MET A 236 7.02 -2.26 7.01
C MET A 236 7.72 -2.37 5.66
N VAL A 237 6.95 -2.60 4.62
CA VAL A 237 7.41 -2.52 3.23
C VAL A 237 6.93 -1.22 2.63
N VAL A 238 7.86 -0.40 2.16
CA VAL A 238 7.59 0.85 1.46
C VAL A 238 7.88 0.66 -0.03
N SER A 239 6.85 0.76 -0.86
CA SER A 239 6.96 0.63 -2.31
C SER A 239 7.53 1.91 -2.94
N ALA A 240 8.34 1.74 -3.99
CA ALA A 240 8.73 2.86 -4.85
C ALA A 240 7.60 3.30 -5.81
N GLY A 241 6.47 2.59 -5.79
CA GLY A 241 5.29 2.93 -6.58
C GLY A 241 5.40 2.57 -8.07
N LEU A 242 4.24 2.48 -8.70
CA LEU A 242 4.08 2.06 -10.11
C LEU A 242 4.07 3.25 -11.09
N GLY A 243 3.51 4.38 -10.69
CA GLY A 243 3.32 5.56 -11.51
C GLY A 243 4.28 6.71 -11.17
N THR A 244 3.93 7.90 -11.64
CA THR A 244 4.68 9.13 -11.35
C THR A 244 3.74 10.18 -10.76
N HIS A 245 4.24 10.94 -9.79
CA HIS A 245 3.43 11.96 -9.12
C HIS A 245 3.37 13.30 -9.90
N SER A 246 4.29 14.20 -9.59
CA SER A 246 4.23 15.60 -10.08
C SER A 246 5.06 15.83 -11.33
N ILE A 247 6.16 15.14 -11.46
CA ILE A 247 7.10 15.20 -12.56
C ILE A 247 7.18 13.79 -13.14
N ASN A 248 6.95 13.66 -14.44
CA ASN A 248 7.05 12.35 -15.10
C ASN A 248 8.54 11.98 -15.34
N LEU A 249 9.29 11.93 -14.25
CA LEU A 249 10.70 11.64 -14.24
C LEU A 249 11.06 10.79 -13.01
N ARG A 250 11.74 9.68 -13.27
CA ARG A 250 12.38 8.83 -12.27
C ARG A 250 13.81 8.56 -12.70
N ILE A 251 14.78 8.89 -11.84
CA ILE A 251 16.21 8.65 -12.10
C ILE A 251 16.70 7.54 -11.19
N ASN A 252 17.22 6.46 -11.75
CA ASN A 252 17.63 5.22 -11.06
C ASN A 252 16.51 4.64 -10.15
N ASN A 253 15.25 4.87 -10.50
CA ASN A 253 14.10 4.50 -9.73
C ASN A 253 12.97 4.00 -10.67
N PRO A 254 13.05 2.77 -11.19
CA PRO A 254 12.02 2.20 -12.08
C PRO A 254 10.67 2.06 -11.35
N ALA A 255 9.58 1.87 -12.12
CA ALA A 255 8.33 1.41 -11.55
C ALA A 255 8.54 0.08 -10.82
N GLU A 256 7.83 -0.13 -9.71
CA GLU A 256 8.05 -1.29 -8.85
C GLU A 256 6.75 -2.04 -8.58
N LEU A 257 6.76 -3.34 -8.89
CA LEU A 257 5.81 -4.32 -8.40
C LEU A 257 6.43 -5.02 -7.18
N VAL A 258 5.79 -4.87 -6.03
CA VAL A 258 6.24 -5.50 -4.79
C VAL A 258 5.46 -6.79 -4.58
N ILE A 259 6.18 -7.87 -4.25
CA ILE A 259 5.62 -9.16 -3.85
C ILE A 259 6.05 -9.45 -2.42
N VAL A 260 5.08 -9.70 -1.54
CA VAL A 260 5.32 -10.08 -0.16
C VAL A 260 4.86 -11.51 0.07
N GLU A 261 5.75 -12.35 0.58
CA GLU A 261 5.46 -13.71 0.99
C GLU A 261 5.42 -13.79 2.52
N ILE A 262 4.26 -14.14 3.07
CA ILE A 262 4.03 -14.30 4.50
C ILE A 262 4.00 -15.79 4.81
N THR A 263 4.97 -16.28 5.57
CA THR A 263 5.03 -17.67 6.02
C THR A 263 4.86 -17.74 7.53
N LEU A 264 3.80 -18.45 7.98
CA LEU A 264 3.57 -18.77 9.37
C LEU A 264 3.79 -20.26 9.59
N ASP A 265 4.80 -20.59 10.40
CA ASP A 265 5.18 -21.95 10.70
C ASP A 265 4.74 -22.35 12.13
N ARG A 266 4.43 -23.62 12.33
CA ARG A 266 4.34 -24.15 13.70
C ARG A 266 5.74 -24.18 14.28
N GLY A 267 5.91 -23.57 15.46
CA GLY A 267 7.16 -23.72 16.18
C GLY A 267 7.50 -25.21 16.36
N ILE A 268 8.75 -25.55 16.16
CA ILE A 268 9.26 -26.87 16.54
C ILE A 268 9.11 -26.95 18.06
N ARG A 269 8.25 -27.84 18.56
CA ARG A 269 8.11 -28.14 19.99
C ARG A 269 9.33 -28.91 20.46
#